data_43af0c51b20a8a7e3fe66f798d133184
#
_entry.id   43af0c51b20a8a7e3fe66f798d133184
#
_cell.length_a   1.000
_cell.length_b   1.000
_cell.length_c   1.000
_cell.angle_alpha   90.00
_cell.angle_beta   90.00
_cell.angle_gamma   90.00
#
_symmetry.space_group_name_H-M   'P 1'
#
loop_
_entity.id
_entity.type
_entity.pdbx_description
1 polymer ?
#
loop_
_entity_poly.entity_id
_entity_poly.type
_entity_poly.pdbx_seq_one_letter_code
_entity_poly.pdbx_strand_id
1 'polypeptide(L)'
;FNEQKIAAAIRKAMLTTKEGEDESLIGQIADRISMRGKSQMTVEDIQDLVENELMKSARKDVAKAYIKYRNARSVARKAKTRDIFLEIINIKNNDVTRENANMNADTPAGMMMKFSSETTKPFVDDYLLSEEVRDAVRGNYLHIHDKDYYPTKSLTCVQHPLDKILKHGFQAGHGESRPAKRIETASILGCISMETAQNEMHGGQAIPAFDFYLAPYVRTSYIEEVKILEELMGE
;
A
#
# COMPACT_ATOMS: atom_id res chain seq x y z
N PHE A 1 -19.47 0.65 -8.61
CA PHE A 1 -20.49 -0.28 -9.12
C PHE A 1 -20.32 -0.43 -10.63
N ASN A 2 -20.20 -1.67 -11.11
CA ASN A 2 -20.04 -1.92 -12.55
C ASN A 2 -20.98 -3.08 -12.97
N GLU A 3 -22.07 -2.74 -13.66
CA GLU A 3 -23.08 -3.68 -14.13
C GLU A 3 -22.51 -4.75 -15.08
N GLN A 4 -21.55 -4.37 -15.92
CA GLN A 4 -20.92 -5.30 -16.86
C GLN A 4 -20.19 -6.45 -16.14
N LYS A 5 -19.58 -6.16 -14.99
CA LYS A 5 -18.92 -7.19 -14.17
C LYS A 5 -19.93 -8.16 -13.55
N ILE A 6 -21.10 -7.67 -13.16
CA ILE A 6 -22.21 -8.50 -12.65
C ILE A 6 -22.72 -9.39 -13.76
N ALA A 7 -23.05 -8.83 -14.92
CA ALA A 7 -23.51 -9.56 -16.11
C ALA A 7 -22.50 -10.65 -16.51
N ALA A 8 -21.21 -10.31 -16.56
CA ALA A 8 -20.15 -11.26 -16.92
C ALA A 8 -20.03 -12.41 -15.89
N ALA A 9 -20.24 -12.15 -14.62
CA ALA A 9 -20.18 -13.19 -13.59
C ALA A 9 -21.38 -14.15 -13.69
N ILE A 10 -22.59 -13.62 -13.95
CA ILE A 10 -23.80 -14.42 -14.16
C ILE A 10 -23.67 -15.25 -15.44
N ARG A 11 -23.19 -14.65 -16.54
CA ARG A 11 -22.95 -15.33 -17.81
C ARG A 11 -22.00 -16.51 -17.65
N LYS A 12 -20.88 -16.31 -16.94
CA LYS A 12 -19.94 -17.40 -16.63
C LYS A 12 -20.58 -18.54 -15.86
N ALA A 13 -21.50 -18.26 -14.93
CA ALA A 13 -22.22 -19.29 -14.22
C ALA A 13 -23.21 -20.03 -15.15
N MET A 14 -23.90 -19.32 -16.05
CA MET A 14 -24.82 -19.89 -17.03
C MET A 14 -24.13 -20.84 -18.01
N LEU A 15 -22.93 -20.50 -18.47
CA LEU A 15 -22.11 -21.34 -19.36
C LEU A 15 -21.80 -22.73 -18.77
N THR A 16 -21.85 -22.87 -17.45
CA THR A 16 -21.63 -24.17 -16.78
C THR A 16 -22.91 -24.99 -16.61
N THR A 17 -24.05 -24.46 -17.04
CA THR A 17 -25.36 -25.13 -16.96
C THR A 17 -25.79 -25.70 -18.30
N LYS A 18 -26.74 -26.67 -18.28
CA LYS A 18 -27.19 -27.34 -19.50
C LYS A 18 -28.01 -26.45 -20.44
N GLU A 19 -28.73 -25.47 -19.89
CA GLU A 19 -29.62 -24.60 -20.64
C GLU A 19 -28.88 -23.38 -21.29
N GLY A 20 -27.61 -23.18 -20.94
CA GLY A 20 -26.79 -22.12 -21.50
C GLY A 20 -27.17 -20.71 -21.06
N GLU A 21 -26.83 -19.72 -21.88
CA GLU A 21 -26.99 -18.29 -21.60
C GLU A 21 -28.44 -17.82 -21.80
N ASP A 22 -28.90 -16.93 -20.91
CA ASP A 22 -30.15 -16.20 -20.99
C ASP A 22 -29.87 -14.72 -20.75
N GLU A 23 -29.62 -13.98 -21.85
CA GLU A 23 -29.28 -12.55 -21.81
C GLU A 23 -30.42 -11.70 -21.23
N SER A 24 -31.69 -12.13 -21.38
CA SER A 24 -32.85 -11.42 -20.80
C SER A 24 -32.81 -11.50 -19.28
N LEU A 25 -32.52 -12.67 -18.72
CA LEU A 25 -32.41 -12.85 -17.29
C LEU A 25 -31.20 -12.12 -16.71
N ILE A 26 -30.06 -12.12 -17.44
CA ILE A 26 -28.85 -11.39 -17.04
C ILE A 26 -29.15 -9.90 -16.91
N GLY A 27 -29.78 -9.30 -17.95
CA GLY A 27 -30.15 -7.89 -17.92
C GLY A 27 -31.11 -7.55 -16.78
N GLN A 28 -32.19 -8.33 -16.62
CA GLN A 28 -33.15 -8.12 -15.53
C GLN A 28 -32.52 -8.16 -14.14
N ILE A 29 -31.57 -9.07 -13.90
CA ILE A 29 -30.89 -9.16 -12.61
C ILE A 29 -29.94 -7.98 -12.43
N ALA A 30 -29.16 -7.61 -13.44
CA ALA A 30 -28.25 -6.47 -13.39
C ALA A 30 -29.01 -5.18 -13.10
N ASP A 31 -30.12 -4.92 -13.79
CA ASP A 31 -30.98 -3.76 -13.58
C ASP A 31 -31.55 -3.70 -12.15
N ARG A 32 -32.08 -4.83 -11.64
CA ARG A 32 -32.62 -4.90 -10.28
C ARG A 32 -31.57 -4.60 -9.22
N ILE A 33 -30.34 -5.06 -9.43
CA ILE A 33 -29.23 -4.80 -8.49
C ILE A 33 -28.81 -3.33 -8.60
N SER A 34 -28.76 -2.78 -9.81
CA SER A 34 -28.46 -1.37 -10.06
C SER A 34 -29.46 -0.44 -9.36
N MET A 35 -30.76 -0.74 -9.46
CA MET A 35 -31.82 0.02 -8.80
C MET A 35 -31.77 -0.06 -7.26
N ARG A 36 -31.24 -1.14 -6.70
CA ARG A 36 -31.10 -1.32 -5.24
C ARG A 36 -29.75 -0.87 -4.70
N GLY A 37 -28.78 -0.60 -5.57
CA GLY A 37 -27.43 -0.20 -5.20
C GLY A 37 -27.42 1.11 -4.43
N LYS A 38 -26.98 1.06 -3.17
CA LYS A 38 -26.62 2.26 -2.40
C LYS A 38 -25.27 2.76 -2.91
N SER A 39 -24.99 4.04 -2.69
CA SER A 39 -23.76 4.69 -3.16
C SER A 39 -22.45 4.03 -2.64
N GLN A 40 -22.53 3.21 -1.60
CA GLN A 40 -21.43 2.41 -1.07
C GLN A 40 -21.93 1.02 -0.75
N MET A 41 -21.48 0.04 -1.54
CA MET A 41 -21.72 -1.39 -1.32
C MET A 41 -20.39 -2.13 -1.44
N THR A 42 -20.18 -3.10 -0.56
CA THR A 42 -19.04 -4.01 -0.67
C THR A 42 -19.24 -4.99 -1.83
N VAL A 43 -18.17 -5.62 -2.27
CA VAL A 43 -18.25 -6.68 -3.30
C VAL A 43 -19.09 -7.86 -2.79
N GLU A 44 -18.99 -8.18 -1.52
CA GLU A 44 -19.78 -9.20 -0.85
C GLU A 44 -21.28 -8.88 -0.88
N ASP A 45 -21.67 -7.65 -0.56
CA ASP A 45 -23.08 -7.21 -0.61
C ASP A 45 -23.65 -7.37 -2.03
N ILE A 46 -22.88 -7.00 -3.05
CA ILE A 46 -23.29 -7.16 -4.45
C ILE A 46 -23.44 -8.63 -4.80
N GLN A 47 -22.50 -9.49 -4.39
CA GLN A 47 -22.57 -10.92 -4.63
C GLN A 47 -23.77 -11.56 -3.94
N ASP A 48 -24.09 -11.15 -2.72
CA ASP A 48 -25.27 -11.61 -1.99
C ASP A 48 -26.57 -11.20 -2.69
N LEU A 49 -26.63 -9.99 -3.25
CA LEU A 49 -27.75 -9.55 -4.07
C LEU A 49 -27.91 -10.38 -5.33
N VAL A 50 -26.81 -10.67 -6.03
CA VAL A 50 -26.83 -11.55 -7.22
C VAL A 50 -27.35 -12.95 -6.86
N GLU A 51 -26.85 -13.55 -5.79
CA GLU A 51 -27.32 -14.85 -5.31
C GLU A 51 -28.82 -14.84 -5.01
N ASN A 52 -29.27 -13.83 -4.27
CA ASN A 52 -30.67 -13.69 -3.89
C ASN A 52 -31.57 -13.53 -5.13
N GLU A 53 -31.19 -12.72 -6.11
CA GLU A 53 -31.98 -12.56 -7.34
C GLU A 53 -31.97 -13.84 -8.20
N LEU A 54 -30.84 -14.53 -8.32
CA LEU A 54 -30.75 -15.82 -8.99
C LEU A 54 -31.60 -16.90 -8.29
N MET A 55 -31.60 -16.92 -6.95
CA MET A 55 -32.43 -17.84 -6.16
C MET A 55 -33.92 -17.55 -6.31
N LYS A 56 -34.34 -16.33 -6.61
CA LYS A 56 -35.76 -16.00 -6.91
C LYS A 56 -36.15 -16.35 -8.34
N SER A 57 -35.20 -16.44 -9.26
CA SER A 57 -35.47 -16.80 -10.65
C SER A 57 -35.89 -18.25 -10.84
N ALA A 58 -36.41 -18.60 -12.01
CA ALA A 58 -36.70 -19.98 -12.37
C ALA A 58 -35.42 -20.84 -12.53
N ARG A 59 -34.29 -20.19 -12.87
CA ARG A 59 -32.97 -20.80 -13.15
C ARG A 59 -32.22 -21.13 -11.85
N LYS A 60 -32.72 -22.09 -11.08
CA LYS A 60 -32.08 -22.58 -9.84
C LYS A 60 -30.72 -23.25 -10.11
N ASP A 61 -30.55 -23.80 -11.28
CA ASP A 61 -29.30 -24.38 -11.78
C ASP A 61 -28.18 -23.31 -11.85
N VAL A 62 -28.50 -22.13 -12.36
CA VAL A 62 -27.57 -20.99 -12.44
C VAL A 62 -27.25 -20.45 -11.05
N ALA A 63 -28.24 -20.31 -10.17
CA ALA A 63 -28.01 -19.92 -8.78
C ALA A 63 -27.02 -20.86 -8.08
N LYS A 64 -27.21 -22.17 -8.22
CA LYS A 64 -26.30 -23.17 -7.65
C LYS A 64 -24.90 -23.12 -8.26
N ALA A 65 -24.81 -22.91 -9.57
CA ALA A 65 -23.53 -22.76 -10.25
C ALA A 65 -22.78 -21.51 -9.78
N TYR A 66 -23.48 -20.39 -9.64
CA TYR A 66 -22.92 -19.13 -9.17
C TYR A 66 -22.37 -19.22 -7.72
N ILE A 67 -23.15 -19.82 -6.81
CA ILE A 67 -22.74 -20.04 -5.41
C ILE A 67 -21.48 -20.92 -5.34
N LYS A 68 -21.46 -22.02 -6.11
CA LYS A 68 -20.27 -22.89 -6.18
C LYS A 68 -19.05 -22.16 -6.71
N TYR A 69 -19.22 -21.36 -7.77
CA TYR A 69 -18.14 -20.59 -8.35
C TYR A 69 -17.61 -19.54 -7.36
N ARG A 70 -18.50 -18.80 -6.68
CA ARG A 70 -18.13 -17.83 -5.64
C ARG A 70 -17.32 -18.48 -4.53
N ASN A 71 -17.81 -19.62 -4.02
CA ASN A 71 -17.12 -20.37 -2.96
C ASN A 71 -15.75 -20.88 -3.41
N ALA A 72 -15.66 -21.47 -4.61
CA ALA A 72 -14.41 -21.94 -5.17
C ALA A 72 -13.37 -20.82 -5.31
N ARG A 73 -13.79 -19.62 -5.75
CA ARG A 73 -12.90 -18.45 -5.82
C ARG A 73 -12.48 -17.93 -4.45
N SER A 74 -13.36 -17.97 -3.46
CA SER A 74 -13.03 -17.58 -2.09
C SER A 74 -11.99 -18.53 -1.48
N VAL A 75 -12.19 -19.84 -1.67
CA VAL A 75 -11.24 -20.87 -1.24
C VAL A 75 -9.90 -20.71 -1.96
N ALA A 76 -9.92 -20.51 -3.27
CA ALA A 76 -8.69 -20.31 -4.06
C ALA A 76 -7.90 -19.06 -3.62
N ARG A 77 -8.60 -17.96 -3.31
CA ARG A 77 -7.92 -16.76 -2.77
C ARG A 77 -7.28 -17.02 -1.41
N LYS A 78 -7.98 -17.71 -0.51
CA LYS A 78 -7.44 -18.08 0.82
C LYS A 78 -6.26 -19.04 0.70
N ALA A 79 -6.35 -20.02 -0.21
CA ALA A 79 -5.23 -20.92 -0.49
C ALA A 79 -4.02 -20.18 -1.03
N LYS A 80 -4.22 -19.28 -2.01
CA LYS A 80 -3.13 -18.46 -2.58
C LYS A 80 -2.42 -17.62 -1.50
N THR A 81 -3.17 -16.98 -0.60
CA THR A 81 -2.58 -16.20 0.49
C THR A 81 -1.77 -17.08 1.44
N ARG A 82 -2.29 -18.25 1.78
CA ARG A 82 -1.58 -19.24 2.59
C ARG A 82 -0.30 -19.70 1.90
N ASP A 83 -0.37 -20.00 0.63
CA ASP A 83 0.77 -20.52 -0.14
C ASP A 83 1.88 -19.46 -0.26
N ILE A 84 1.53 -18.19 -0.51
CA ILE A 84 2.46 -17.06 -0.48
C ILE A 84 3.16 -16.97 0.88
N PHE A 85 2.40 -17.07 1.98
CA PHE A 85 2.96 -16.96 3.31
C PHE A 85 3.91 -18.13 3.62
N LEU A 86 3.52 -19.36 3.27
CA LEU A 86 4.37 -20.54 3.44
C LEU A 86 5.65 -20.47 2.59
N GLU A 87 5.57 -19.93 1.40
CA GLU A 87 6.73 -19.68 0.55
C GLU A 87 7.69 -18.70 1.22
N ILE A 88 7.18 -17.59 1.74
CA ILE A 88 7.99 -16.56 2.40
C ILE A 88 8.70 -17.09 3.65
N ILE A 89 8.00 -17.82 4.52
CA ILE A 89 8.61 -18.35 5.75
C ILE A 89 9.57 -19.51 5.53
N ASN A 90 9.48 -20.19 4.38
CA ASN A 90 10.35 -21.30 4.02
C ASN A 90 11.48 -20.90 3.05
N ILE A 91 11.62 -19.61 2.74
CA ILE A 91 12.70 -19.12 1.87
C ILE A 91 14.05 -19.45 2.49
N LYS A 92 14.79 -20.30 1.82
CA LYS A 92 16.21 -20.55 2.08
C LYS A 92 17.01 -19.56 1.23
N ASN A 93 17.58 -18.54 1.86
CA ASN A 93 18.69 -17.67 1.41
C ASN A 93 18.98 -17.62 -0.12
N ASN A 94 17.99 -17.48 -0.97
CA ASN A 94 18.16 -17.35 -2.40
C ASN A 94 18.02 -15.89 -2.82
N ASP A 95 19.06 -15.30 -3.40
CA ASP A 95 19.12 -13.91 -3.88
C ASP A 95 17.99 -13.56 -4.87
N VAL A 96 17.44 -14.55 -5.57
CA VAL A 96 16.34 -14.38 -6.54
C VAL A 96 15.04 -13.88 -5.91
N THR A 97 14.88 -14.02 -4.59
CA THR A 97 13.66 -13.62 -3.87
C THR A 97 13.76 -12.23 -3.24
N ARG A 98 14.90 -11.57 -3.35
CA ARG A 98 15.13 -10.19 -2.90
C ARG A 98 14.70 -9.21 -4.00
N GLU A 99 13.47 -8.76 -3.94
CA GLU A 99 12.97 -7.79 -4.93
C GLU A 99 13.37 -6.34 -4.64
N ASN A 100 13.83 -6.04 -3.42
CA ASN A 100 14.09 -4.67 -3.01
C ASN A 100 15.30 -4.60 -2.09
N ALA A 101 16.24 -3.71 -2.38
CA ALA A 101 17.43 -3.47 -1.56
C ALA A 101 17.13 -2.98 -0.13
N ASN A 102 15.94 -2.43 0.09
CA ASN A 102 15.50 -1.93 1.40
C ASN A 102 14.82 -3.00 2.25
N MET A 103 14.66 -4.22 1.74
CA MET A 103 13.96 -5.30 2.42
C MET A 103 14.86 -6.51 2.59
N ASN A 104 15.11 -6.89 3.84
CA ASN A 104 15.81 -8.14 4.15
C ASN A 104 14.79 -9.23 4.53
N ALA A 105 14.47 -10.10 3.59
CA ALA A 105 13.50 -11.17 3.76
C ALA A 105 13.94 -12.25 4.79
N ASP A 106 15.18 -12.22 5.24
CA ASP A 106 15.68 -13.15 6.28
C ASP A 106 15.33 -12.68 7.69
N THR A 107 14.74 -11.49 7.83
CA THR A 107 14.31 -10.94 9.12
C THR A 107 12.80 -11.04 9.29
N PRO A 108 12.27 -11.15 10.53
CA PRO A 108 10.82 -11.16 10.76
C PRO A 108 10.08 -9.96 10.15
N ALA A 109 10.63 -8.76 10.29
CA ALA A 109 10.06 -7.55 9.70
C ALA A 109 10.09 -7.60 8.17
N GLY A 110 11.19 -8.07 7.57
CA GLY A 110 11.32 -8.25 6.13
C GLY A 110 10.35 -9.28 5.57
N MET A 111 10.12 -10.40 6.29
CA MET A 111 9.09 -11.38 5.91
C MET A 111 7.70 -10.77 5.90
N MET A 112 7.36 -9.96 6.91
CA MET A 112 6.06 -9.26 6.95
C MET A 112 5.92 -8.25 5.81
N MET A 113 6.96 -7.50 5.51
CA MET A 113 6.97 -6.57 4.37
C MET A 113 6.81 -7.32 3.04
N LYS A 114 7.51 -8.44 2.86
CA LYS A 114 7.38 -9.30 1.67
C LYS A 114 5.96 -9.83 1.51
N PHE A 115 5.38 -10.35 2.59
CA PHE A 115 3.99 -10.81 2.60
C PHE A 115 3.02 -9.70 2.24
N SER A 116 3.19 -8.51 2.82
CA SER A 116 2.39 -7.33 2.50
C SER A 116 2.50 -6.97 1.01
N SER A 117 3.71 -6.91 0.48
CA SER A 117 3.99 -6.62 -0.93
C SER A 117 3.30 -7.60 -1.87
N GLU A 118 3.50 -8.90 -1.67
CA GLU A 118 2.91 -9.95 -2.52
C GLU A 118 1.38 -10.01 -2.49
N THR A 119 0.78 -9.56 -1.40
CA THR A 119 -0.70 -9.49 -1.29
C THR A 119 -1.26 -8.17 -1.82
N THR A 120 -0.53 -7.07 -1.70
CA THR A 120 -0.99 -5.74 -2.10
C THR A 120 -0.88 -5.49 -3.60
N LYS A 121 0.19 -5.96 -4.25
CA LYS A 121 0.37 -5.81 -5.71
C LYS A 121 -0.83 -6.31 -6.53
N PRO A 122 -1.33 -7.54 -6.30
CA PRO A 122 -2.54 -8.01 -7.00
C PRO A 122 -3.80 -7.20 -6.66
N PHE A 123 -3.90 -6.69 -5.44
CA PHE A 123 -5.01 -5.81 -5.06
C PHE A 123 -5.01 -4.51 -5.86
N VAL A 124 -3.84 -3.89 -6.04
CA VAL A 124 -3.70 -2.69 -6.87
C VAL A 124 -4.12 -2.97 -8.31
N ASP A 125 -3.61 -4.06 -8.89
CA ASP A 125 -3.92 -4.44 -10.26
C ASP A 125 -5.42 -4.69 -10.47
N ASP A 126 -6.08 -5.36 -9.54
CA ASP A 126 -7.46 -5.79 -9.70
C ASP A 126 -8.49 -4.73 -9.33
N TYR A 127 -8.16 -3.82 -8.41
CA TYR A 127 -9.15 -2.90 -7.82
C TYR A 127 -8.84 -1.42 -7.99
N LEU A 128 -7.59 -1.02 -8.15
CA LEU A 128 -7.20 0.39 -8.19
C LEU A 128 -6.82 0.88 -9.60
N LEU A 129 -6.25 0.03 -10.43
CA LEU A 129 -5.88 0.40 -11.79
C LEU A 129 -7.07 0.30 -12.74
N SER A 130 -7.17 1.26 -13.67
CA SER A 130 -8.08 1.12 -14.81
C SER A 130 -7.68 -0.09 -15.67
N GLU A 131 -8.62 -0.60 -16.46
CA GLU A 131 -8.36 -1.74 -17.34
C GLU A 131 -7.20 -1.46 -18.32
N GLU A 132 -7.18 -0.27 -18.90
CA GLU A 132 -6.14 0.17 -19.83
C GLU A 132 -4.75 0.21 -19.18
N VAL A 133 -4.64 0.79 -17.97
CA VAL A 133 -3.37 0.87 -17.24
C VAL A 133 -2.91 -0.52 -16.82
N ARG A 134 -3.82 -1.36 -16.33
CA ARG A 134 -3.51 -2.73 -15.94
C ARG A 134 -3.00 -3.55 -17.14
N ASP A 135 -3.62 -3.41 -18.30
CA ASP A 135 -3.20 -4.12 -19.51
C ASP A 135 -1.84 -3.61 -20.02
N ALA A 136 -1.58 -2.31 -19.92
CA ALA A 136 -0.27 -1.74 -20.22
C ALA A 136 0.82 -2.25 -19.27
N VAL A 137 0.52 -2.37 -17.96
CA VAL A 137 1.44 -2.95 -16.98
C VAL A 137 1.69 -4.43 -17.26
N ARG A 138 0.65 -5.21 -17.53
CA ARG A 138 0.77 -6.64 -17.88
C ARG A 138 1.51 -6.87 -19.20
N GLY A 139 1.35 -5.96 -20.15
CA GLY A 139 2.05 -5.96 -21.43
C GLY A 139 3.49 -5.43 -21.36
N ASN A 140 3.98 -5.06 -20.19
CA ASN A 140 5.30 -4.44 -19.97
C ASN A 140 5.52 -3.10 -20.71
N TYR A 141 4.45 -2.38 -21.05
CA TYR A 141 4.52 -1.02 -21.60
C TYR A 141 4.69 0.04 -20.50
N LEU A 142 4.19 -0.26 -19.29
CA LEU A 142 4.29 0.58 -18.11
C LEU A 142 4.84 -0.22 -16.93
N HIS A 143 5.68 0.44 -16.14
CA HIS A 143 6.09 -0.05 -14.83
C HIS A 143 5.64 0.93 -13.75
N ILE A 144 4.96 0.43 -12.72
CA ILE A 144 4.60 1.22 -11.52
C ILE A 144 5.58 0.85 -10.43
N HIS A 145 6.49 1.78 -10.13
CA HIS A 145 7.46 1.63 -9.05
C HIS A 145 6.73 1.59 -7.70
N ASP A 146 7.17 0.71 -6.79
CA ASP A 146 6.59 0.56 -5.45
C ASP A 146 5.06 0.42 -5.44
N LYS A 147 4.52 -0.34 -6.39
CA LYS A 147 3.09 -0.54 -6.59
C LYS A 147 2.36 -1.05 -5.35
N ASP A 148 3.04 -1.80 -4.51
CA ASP A 148 2.56 -2.32 -3.24
C ASP A 148 2.28 -1.22 -2.19
N TYR A 149 2.97 -0.08 -2.27
CA TYR A 149 2.76 1.07 -1.40
C TYR A 149 1.70 2.07 -1.91
N TYR A 150 1.25 1.90 -3.16
CA TYR A 150 0.28 2.79 -3.79
C TYR A 150 -1.04 2.95 -3.01
N PRO A 151 -1.66 1.90 -2.43
CA PRO A 151 -2.92 2.04 -1.70
C PRO A 151 -2.81 2.87 -0.43
N THR A 152 -1.66 2.84 0.22
CA THR A 152 -1.40 3.57 1.47
C THR A 152 -0.94 5.00 1.24
N LYS A 153 -0.69 5.38 -0.02
CA LYS A 153 -0.15 6.70 -0.40
C LYS A 153 1.17 7.02 0.32
N SER A 154 1.96 5.99 0.60
CA SER A 154 3.26 6.13 1.22
C SER A 154 4.19 6.96 0.34
N LEU A 155 4.98 7.82 0.95
CA LEU A 155 6.03 8.55 0.25
C LEU A 155 7.18 7.60 -0.07
N THR A 156 7.77 7.74 -1.26
CA THR A 156 8.94 6.96 -1.67
C THR A 156 10.15 7.89 -1.86
N CYS A 157 11.27 7.54 -1.23
CA CYS A 157 12.53 8.30 -1.33
C CYS A 157 12.39 9.79 -0.97
N VAL A 158 12.64 10.12 0.28
CA VAL A 158 12.47 11.46 0.83
C VAL A 158 13.80 12.19 0.97
N GLN A 159 13.81 13.46 0.64
CA GLN A 159 14.88 14.41 1.00
C GLN A 159 14.40 15.31 2.14
N HIS A 160 15.15 15.34 3.23
CA HIS A 160 14.84 16.19 4.38
C HIS A 160 15.36 17.62 4.16
N PRO A 161 14.50 18.65 4.20
CA PRO A 161 14.90 20.04 4.11
C PRO A 161 15.50 20.51 5.45
N LEU A 162 16.75 20.12 5.73
CA LEU A 162 17.38 20.33 7.03
C LEU A 162 17.42 21.79 7.44
N ASP A 163 17.58 22.71 6.50
CA ASP A 163 17.54 24.16 6.77
C ASP A 163 16.23 24.61 7.41
N LYS A 164 15.11 24.10 6.93
CA LYS A 164 13.76 24.40 7.48
C LYS A 164 13.54 23.71 8.81
N ILE A 165 13.94 22.45 8.91
CA ILE A 165 13.83 21.64 10.13
C ILE A 165 14.58 22.30 11.28
N LEU A 166 15.81 22.74 11.05
CA LEU A 166 16.63 23.37 12.09
C LEU A 166 16.15 24.77 12.49
N LYS A 167 15.63 25.57 11.53
CA LYS A 167 15.15 26.94 11.78
C LYS A 167 13.77 27.00 12.44
N HIS A 168 12.89 26.09 12.10
CA HIS A 168 11.48 26.16 12.51
C HIS A 168 11.05 25.04 13.44
N GLY A 169 11.86 23.98 13.57
CA GLY A 169 11.40 22.73 14.15
C GLY A 169 10.45 22.00 13.19
N PHE A 170 9.81 20.94 13.67
CA PHE A 170 8.82 20.19 12.92
C PHE A 170 7.87 19.47 13.88
N GLN A 171 6.68 19.12 13.38
CA GLN A 171 5.75 18.23 14.06
C GLN A 171 5.93 16.82 13.54
N ALA A 172 6.19 15.89 14.44
CA ALA A 172 6.03 14.47 14.20
C ALA A 172 4.77 14.02 14.96
N GLY A 173 4.00 13.08 14.46
CA GLY A 173 2.70 12.69 15.00
C GLY A 173 2.61 12.45 16.53
N HIS A 174 3.75 12.37 17.21
CA HIS A 174 3.87 12.16 18.67
C HIS A 174 4.49 13.35 19.42
N GLY A 175 4.73 14.47 18.77
CA GLY A 175 5.31 15.63 19.42
C GLY A 175 5.78 16.72 18.45
N GLU A 176 6.20 17.83 19.04
CA GLU A 176 6.73 18.99 18.32
C GLU A 176 8.19 19.22 18.73
N SER A 177 9.06 19.36 17.76
CA SER A 177 10.44 19.75 17.98
C SER A 177 10.60 21.27 17.85
N ARG A 178 11.41 21.85 18.72
CA ARG A 178 11.73 23.28 18.68
C ARG A 178 12.89 23.55 17.72
N PRO A 179 13.06 24.81 17.24
CA PRO A 179 14.22 25.20 16.49
C PRO A 179 15.54 24.88 17.22
N ALA A 180 16.55 24.46 16.46
CA ALA A 180 17.88 24.24 17.01
C ALA A 180 18.58 25.57 17.35
N LYS A 181 19.37 25.57 18.44
CA LYS A 181 20.21 26.71 18.81
C LYS A 181 21.69 26.34 18.79
N ARG A 182 22.02 25.12 19.17
CA ARG A 182 23.38 24.57 19.33
C ARG A 182 23.59 23.38 18.40
N ILE A 183 24.84 23.04 18.15
CA ILE A 183 25.21 21.94 17.26
C ILE A 183 24.68 20.60 17.73
N GLU A 184 24.67 20.34 19.01
CA GLU A 184 24.16 19.08 19.56
C GLU A 184 22.68 18.90 19.25
N THR A 185 21.88 19.94 19.48
CA THR A 185 20.45 19.93 19.16
C THR A 185 20.22 19.84 17.65
N ALA A 186 21.00 20.55 16.85
CA ALA A 186 20.89 20.52 15.40
C ALA A 186 21.17 19.12 14.83
N SER A 187 22.22 18.45 15.32
CA SER A 187 22.56 17.08 14.92
C SER A 187 21.47 16.09 15.30
N ILE A 188 20.97 16.18 16.55
CA ILE A 188 19.89 15.29 17.03
C ILE A 188 18.60 15.50 16.24
N LEU A 189 18.23 16.74 15.90
CA LEU A 189 17.03 17.02 15.10
C LEU A 189 17.13 16.44 13.69
N GLY A 190 18.31 16.43 13.09
CA GLY A 190 18.55 15.73 11.83
C GLY A 190 18.25 14.23 11.94
N CYS A 191 18.76 13.58 12.97
CA CYS A 191 18.49 12.16 13.23
C CYS A 191 17.00 11.90 13.51
N ILE A 192 16.37 12.68 14.36
CA ILE A 192 14.94 12.53 14.70
C ILE A 192 14.06 12.71 13.48
N SER A 193 14.41 13.65 12.57
CA SER A 193 13.64 13.82 11.34
C SER A 193 13.65 12.59 10.45
N MET A 194 14.77 11.88 10.39
CA MET A 194 14.88 10.62 9.64
C MET A 194 14.10 9.49 10.33
N GLU A 195 14.20 9.38 11.65
CA GLU A 195 13.46 8.36 12.42
C GLU A 195 11.94 8.53 12.31
N THR A 196 11.45 9.74 12.44
CA THR A 196 10.01 10.02 12.37
C THR A 196 9.44 9.76 10.98
N ALA A 197 10.20 10.02 9.94
CA ALA A 197 9.76 9.77 8.56
C ALA A 197 9.61 8.29 8.22
N GLN A 198 10.25 7.37 8.97
CA GLN A 198 10.18 5.92 8.70
C GLN A 198 8.76 5.36 8.73
N ASN A 199 7.85 5.96 9.49
CA ASN A 199 6.46 5.52 9.56
C ASN A 199 5.58 6.00 8.39
N GLU A 200 6.04 6.98 7.63
CA GLU A 200 5.26 7.63 6.58
C GLU A 200 5.81 7.37 5.18
N MET A 201 7.01 6.82 5.09
CA MET A 201 7.71 6.65 3.84
C MET A 201 8.32 5.27 3.67
N HIS A 202 8.64 4.93 2.44
CA HIS A 202 9.38 3.73 2.04
C HIS A 202 10.56 4.14 1.14
N GLY A 203 11.67 3.42 1.27
CA GLY A 203 12.84 3.64 0.44
C GLY A 203 13.92 4.49 1.11
N GLY A 204 14.72 5.18 0.30
CA GLY A 204 15.87 5.94 0.75
C GLY A 204 15.51 7.27 1.38
N GLN A 205 16.27 7.65 2.40
CA GLN A 205 16.20 8.97 2.99
C GLN A 205 17.54 9.70 2.78
N ALA A 206 17.50 10.98 2.47
CA ALA A 206 18.71 11.77 2.28
C ALA A 206 18.58 13.14 2.96
N ILE A 207 19.69 13.61 3.47
CA ILE A 207 19.86 14.99 3.92
C ILE A 207 20.95 15.61 3.02
N PRO A 208 20.57 16.37 2.00
CA PRO A 208 21.54 17.01 1.13
C PRO A 208 22.29 18.12 1.88
N ALA A 209 23.58 18.30 1.57
CA ALA A 209 24.42 19.35 2.14
C ALA A 209 24.38 19.41 3.69
N PHE A 210 24.44 18.26 4.34
CA PHE A 210 24.32 18.10 5.80
C PHE A 210 25.31 18.99 6.57
N ASP A 211 26.56 18.96 6.17
CA ASP A 211 27.65 19.77 6.72
C ASP A 211 27.40 21.29 6.57
N PHE A 212 26.96 21.72 5.41
CA PHE A 212 26.66 23.13 5.14
C PHE A 212 25.55 23.67 6.05
N TYR A 213 24.49 22.91 6.26
CA TYR A 213 23.37 23.32 7.12
C TYR A 213 23.72 23.27 8.61
N LEU A 214 24.66 22.43 9.02
CA LEU A 214 25.15 22.40 10.40
C LEU A 214 26.19 23.45 10.73
N ALA A 215 26.95 23.95 9.74
CA ALA A 215 28.04 24.89 9.94
C ALA A 215 27.68 26.14 10.79
N PRO A 216 26.52 26.81 10.60
CA PRO A 216 26.14 27.93 11.47
C PRO A 216 26.02 27.56 12.94
N TYR A 217 25.51 26.37 13.24
CA TYR A 217 25.33 25.87 14.62
C TYR A 217 26.68 25.49 15.25
N VAL A 218 27.59 24.91 14.49
CA VAL A 218 28.98 24.66 14.92
C VAL A 218 29.62 25.96 15.32
N ARG A 219 29.53 26.98 14.45
CA ARG A 219 30.13 28.29 14.71
C ARG A 219 29.55 28.94 15.98
N THR A 220 28.22 28.91 16.14
CA THR A 220 27.56 29.50 17.31
C THR A 220 28.00 28.81 18.60
N SER A 221 27.98 27.49 18.62
CA SER A 221 28.38 26.68 19.79
C SER A 221 29.86 26.92 20.14
N TYR A 222 30.73 26.97 19.13
CA TYR A 222 32.16 27.28 19.34
C TYR A 222 32.37 28.65 20.02
N ILE A 223 31.69 29.69 19.52
CA ILE A 223 31.79 31.05 20.09
C ILE A 223 31.28 31.08 21.54
N GLU A 224 30.19 30.39 21.83
CA GLU A 224 29.65 30.30 23.19
C GLU A 224 30.60 29.58 24.15
N GLU A 225 31.20 28.45 23.73
CA GLU A 225 32.15 27.71 24.55
C GLU A 225 33.44 28.49 24.83
N VAL A 226 33.96 29.24 23.82
CA VAL A 226 35.12 30.11 24.01
C VAL A 226 34.83 31.19 25.04
N LYS A 227 33.68 31.86 24.98
CA LYS A 227 33.28 32.87 25.98
C LYS A 227 33.20 32.29 27.39
N ILE A 228 32.60 31.10 27.55
CA ILE A 228 32.55 30.45 28.86
C ILE A 228 33.93 30.15 29.40
N LEU A 229 34.85 29.68 28.53
CA LEU A 229 36.23 29.42 28.93
C LEU A 229 36.98 30.71 29.34
N GLU A 230 36.83 31.80 28.58
CA GLU A 230 37.39 33.10 28.88
C GLU A 230 36.89 33.63 30.22
N GLU A 231 35.57 33.53 30.50
CA GLU A 231 35.00 33.91 31.80
C GLU A 231 35.51 33.05 32.97
N LEU A 232 35.72 31.75 32.76
CA LEU A 232 36.26 30.85 33.78
C LEU A 232 37.75 31.07 34.05
N MET A 233 38.50 31.49 33.05
CA MET A 233 39.94 31.77 33.17
C MET A 233 40.23 33.18 33.70
N GLY A 234 39.21 34.06 33.78
CA GLY A 234 39.36 35.41 34.30
C GLY A 234 40.07 36.37 33.35
N GLU A 235 39.97 36.09 32.05
CA GLU A 235 40.48 36.99 30.97
C GLU A 235 39.37 37.87 30.43
#